data_8826f81d0befdd5846c2bced3f9eeeaa
#
_entry.id   8826f81d0befdd5846c2bced3f9eeeaa
#
_cell.length_a   1.000
_cell.length_b   1.000
_cell.length_c   1.000
_cell.angle_alpha   90.00
_cell.angle_beta   90.00
_cell.angle_gamma   90.00
#
_symmetry.space_group_name_H-M   'P 1'
#
loop_
_entity.id
_entity.type
_entity.pdbx_description
1 polymer ?
#
loop_
_entity_poly.entity_id
_entity_poly.type
_entity_poly.pdbx_seq_one_letter_code
_entity_poly.pdbx_strand_id
1 'polypeptide(L)'
;MIRISNIKMPFTHTGGQLTARIAAALCVKKEQILSLRIIKKSTDARRKPDIYYIYTIDVQLPDGMEKAALRKPHCKGKADIQIGPADEKTYCFPTDNLPLFQTISENRRPVVIGSGPAGLFCAYFLTKCGLRPIVLERGKPVEQRKKDVEQFWKTGVLHPDSNVQFGEGGAGTFSDGKLNTLIKDKTGRGKEVLGIFVQAGAPEEILYEAKPHIGTDVLLTVIQNIRNEIIKGGGEIRFESKVTDITVHHDHIKEVIINGKERLMADTVVLAAGHSARDTFSMLYERRVPIEAKSFAVGLRVEHPRKMINRIQYGMEESPYLKAADYKLTAQTTGGRGVYTFCMCPGGYVVNASSEDGRLAVNGMSYHGRAGDNSNSAVIVTVTPDDFESSHPLAGIAFQRKLESKAYEIGAGKIPVETYGQFKHAISGQPETRSALLQEYPDFLPSIKGSSSFAAVHEILPIALTT
;
A
#
# COMPACT_ATOMS: atom_id res chain seq x y z
N MET A 1 5.34 31.08 -11.62
CA MET A 1 4.35 30.08 -12.16
C MET A 1 2.96 30.35 -11.60
N ILE A 2 1.94 30.04 -12.38
CA ILE A 2 0.54 30.17 -12.02
C ILE A 2 -0.06 28.78 -11.85
N ARG A 3 -0.78 28.55 -10.74
CA ARG A 3 -1.54 27.31 -10.51
C ARG A 3 -2.98 27.47 -10.94
N ILE A 4 -3.46 26.53 -11.76
CA ILE A 4 -4.85 26.43 -12.19
C ILE A 4 -5.42 25.13 -11.65
N SER A 5 -6.48 25.21 -10.88
CA SER A 5 -7.15 24.05 -10.28
C SER A 5 -8.56 23.87 -10.87
N ASN A 6 -9.09 22.66 -10.76
CA ASN A 6 -10.41 22.25 -11.24
C ASN A 6 -10.59 22.36 -12.77
N ILE A 7 -9.53 22.15 -13.54
CA ILE A 7 -9.65 22.06 -15.00
C ILE A 7 -10.32 20.74 -15.35
N LYS A 8 -11.57 20.83 -15.84
CA LYS A 8 -12.38 19.67 -16.23
C LYS A 8 -12.20 19.40 -17.72
N MET A 9 -11.80 18.18 -18.07
CA MET A 9 -11.59 17.70 -19.45
C MET A 9 -12.31 16.38 -19.68
N PRO A 10 -12.95 16.13 -20.83
CA PRO A 10 -13.46 14.80 -21.16
C PRO A 10 -12.34 13.77 -21.05
N PHE A 11 -12.63 12.56 -20.60
CA PHE A 11 -11.59 11.52 -20.39
C PHE A 11 -10.87 11.10 -21.67
N THR A 12 -11.43 11.41 -22.85
CA THR A 12 -10.87 11.13 -24.17
C THR A 12 -10.08 12.30 -24.78
N HIS A 13 -9.87 13.39 -24.01
CA HIS A 13 -9.20 14.58 -24.52
C HIS A 13 -7.73 14.32 -24.88
N THR A 14 -7.21 15.11 -25.81
CA THR A 14 -5.79 15.14 -26.17
C THR A 14 -5.01 16.20 -25.38
N GLY A 15 -3.69 16.08 -25.31
CA GLY A 15 -2.82 17.10 -24.69
C GLY A 15 -2.99 18.49 -25.31
N GLY A 16 -3.18 18.57 -26.63
CA GLY A 16 -3.46 19.84 -27.33
C GLY A 16 -4.76 20.51 -26.90
N GLN A 17 -5.80 19.72 -26.62
CA GLN A 17 -7.07 20.22 -26.08
C GLN A 17 -6.92 20.74 -24.65
N LEU A 18 -6.11 20.05 -23.83
CA LEU A 18 -5.80 20.50 -22.47
C LEU A 18 -5.06 21.84 -22.48
N THR A 19 -4.01 21.97 -23.32
CA THR A 19 -3.27 23.23 -23.51
C THR A 19 -4.19 24.36 -23.99
N ALA A 20 -5.09 24.08 -24.94
CA ALA A 20 -6.08 25.03 -25.42
C ALA A 20 -7.02 25.52 -24.29
N ARG A 21 -7.47 24.59 -23.46
CA ARG A 21 -8.33 24.89 -22.30
C ARG A 21 -7.63 25.78 -21.28
N ILE A 22 -6.33 25.49 -21.01
CA ILE A 22 -5.48 26.29 -20.13
C ILE A 22 -5.28 27.70 -20.68
N ALA A 23 -4.89 27.82 -21.95
CA ALA A 23 -4.69 29.10 -22.62
C ALA A 23 -5.96 29.98 -22.56
N ALA A 24 -7.11 29.38 -22.83
CA ALA A 24 -8.41 30.04 -22.71
C ALA A 24 -8.76 30.44 -21.26
N ALA A 25 -8.37 29.65 -20.25
CA ALA A 25 -8.58 29.97 -18.84
C ALA A 25 -7.74 31.17 -18.38
N LEU A 26 -6.49 31.26 -18.87
CA LEU A 26 -5.57 32.36 -18.58
C LEU A 26 -5.74 33.58 -19.48
N CYS A 27 -6.57 33.51 -20.52
CA CYS A 27 -6.74 34.54 -21.56
C CYS A 27 -5.38 34.88 -22.24
N VAL A 28 -4.61 33.83 -22.60
CA VAL A 28 -3.33 33.92 -23.32
C VAL A 28 -3.35 33.06 -24.59
N LYS A 29 -2.44 33.27 -25.51
CA LYS A 29 -2.24 32.41 -26.67
C LYS A 29 -1.51 31.12 -26.24
N LYS A 30 -1.72 30.00 -26.97
CA LYS A 30 -1.05 28.72 -26.65
C LYS A 30 0.48 28.83 -26.69
N GLU A 31 0.99 29.61 -27.64
CA GLU A 31 2.42 29.84 -27.86
C GLU A 31 3.09 30.64 -26.73
N GLN A 32 2.30 31.24 -25.86
CA GLN A 32 2.77 31.98 -24.68
C GLN A 32 2.91 31.06 -23.45
N ILE A 33 2.50 29.81 -23.55
CA ILE A 33 2.70 28.82 -22.50
C ILE A 33 4.06 28.19 -22.69
N LEU A 34 5.01 28.47 -21.80
CA LEU A 34 6.38 27.96 -21.87
C LEU A 34 6.47 26.52 -21.38
N SER A 35 5.78 26.19 -20.29
CA SER A 35 5.71 24.85 -19.75
C SER A 35 4.43 24.59 -18.98
N LEU A 36 4.04 23.30 -18.92
CA LEU A 36 2.91 22.79 -18.16
C LEU A 36 3.39 21.67 -17.24
N ARG A 37 3.10 21.76 -15.94
CA ARG A 37 3.38 20.69 -14.98
C ARG A 37 2.08 20.25 -14.33
N ILE A 38 1.69 18.99 -14.53
CA ILE A 38 0.53 18.41 -13.87
C ILE A 38 0.88 18.22 -12.39
N ILE A 39 0.09 18.80 -11.50
CA ILE A 39 0.23 18.68 -10.04
C ILE A 39 -0.73 17.65 -9.48
N LYS A 40 -1.93 17.55 -10.10
CA LYS A 40 -2.93 16.56 -9.73
C LYS A 40 -3.81 16.21 -10.91
N LYS A 41 -4.11 14.91 -11.05
CA LYS A 41 -5.09 14.37 -11.97
C LYS A 41 -6.01 13.42 -11.22
N SER A 42 -7.31 13.58 -11.36
CA SER A 42 -8.33 12.70 -10.77
C SER A 42 -9.45 12.41 -11.74
N THR A 43 -10.10 11.26 -11.61
CA THR A 43 -11.26 10.89 -12.43
C THR A 43 -12.54 11.29 -11.72
N ASP A 44 -13.43 11.98 -12.41
CA ASP A 44 -14.80 12.28 -11.99
C ASP A 44 -15.80 11.49 -12.85
N ALA A 45 -16.33 10.40 -12.27
CA ALA A 45 -17.32 9.52 -12.87
C ALA A 45 -18.67 9.55 -12.13
N ARG A 46 -18.98 10.64 -11.42
CA ARG A 46 -20.24 10.77 -10.65
C ARG A 46 -21.48 10.86 -11.52
N ARG A 47 -21.35 11.33 -12.76
CA ARG A 47 -22.45 11.49 -13.72
C ARG A 47 -22.19 10.65 -14.96
N LYS A 48 -22.50 9.36 -14.89
CA LYS A 48 -22.37 8.43 -16.03
C LYS A 48 -23.38 8.73 -17.13
N PRO A 49 -23.00 8.64 -18.41
CA PRO A 49 -21.70 8.22 -18.95
C PRO A 49 -20.68 9.35 -19.07
N ASP A 50 -20.98 10.55 -18.59
CA ASP A 50 -20.13 11.74 -18.71
C ASP A 50 -18.97 11.67 -17.71
N ILE A 51 -17.84 11.11 -18.14
CA ILE A 51 -16.63 10.96 -17.33
C ILE A 51 -15.63 12.06 -17.70
N TYR A 52 -14.97 12.60 -16.68
CA TYR A 52 -14.01 13.67 -16.84
C TYR A 52 -12.74 13.39 -16.05
N TYR A 53 -11.63 13.91 -16.55
CA TYR A 53 -10.43 14.15 -15.75
C TYR A 53 -10.47 15.57 -15.19
N ILE A 54 -10.14 15.69 -13.91
CA ILE A 54 -10.00 16.96 -13.21
C ILE A 54 -8.53 17.17 -12.93
N TYR A 55 -7.99 18.30 -13.43
CA TYR A 55 -6.59 18.64 -13.31
C TYR A 55 -6.35 19.82 -12.37
N THR A 56 -5.19 19.78 -11.69
CA THR A 56 -4.49 20.93 -11.16
C THR A 56 -3.15 21.01 -11.86
N ILE A 57 -2.83 22.17 -12.46
CA ILE A 57 -1.67 22.34 -13.34
C ILE A 57 -0.95 23.63 -12.97
N ASP A 58 0.37 23.58 -12.88
CA ASP A 58 1.23 24.77 -12.82
C ASP A 58 1.65 25.14 -14.24
N VAL A 59 1.53 26.43 -14.53
CA VAL A 59 1.76 27.00 -15.86
C VAL A 59 2.87 28.05 -15.73
N GLN A 60 3.86 27.96 -16.59
CA GLN A 60 4.88 28.97 -16.75
C GLN A 60 4.56 29.83 -17.97
N LEU A 61 4.57 31.13 -17.77
CA LEU A 61 4.40 32.15 -18.83
C LEU A 61 5.69 32.99 -18.93
N PRO A 62 5.88 33.74 -20.00
CA PRO A 62 6.96 34.71 -20.11
C PRO A 62 6.93 35.75 -18.98
N ASP A 63 8.10 36.31 -18.67
CA ASP A 63 8.26 37.32 -17.60
C ASP A 63 7.25 38.46 -17.74
N GLY A 64 6.70 38.88 -16.61
CA GLY A 64 5.69 39.94 -16.54
C GLY A 64 4.27 39.53 -16.86
N MET A 65 4.05 38.48 -17.65
CA MET A 65 2.69 38.00 -18.02
C MET A 65 1.97 37.29 -16.87
N GLU A 66 2.68 36.66 -15.96
CA GLU A 66 2.09 35.95 -14.81
C GLU A 66 1.27 36.91 -13.93
N LYS A 67 1.85 38.09 -13.57
CA LYS A 67 1.13 39.09 -12.79
C LYS A 67 -0.10 39.63 -13.52
N ALA A 68 0.01 39.82 -14.83
CA ALA A 68 -1.10 40.31 -15.66
C ALA A 68 -2.23 39.26 -15.73
N ALA A 69 -1.89 37.97 -15.91
CA ALA A 69 -2.86 36.88 -15.95
C ALA A 69 -3.59 36.66 -14.61
N LEU A 70 -2.89 36.85 -13.48
CA LEU A 70 -3.48 36.76 -12.13
C LEU A 70 -4.45 37.91 -11.83
N ARG A 71 -4.26 39.11 -12.45
CA ARG A 71 -5.11 40.31 -12.24
C ARG A 71 -6.35 40.34 -13.14
N LYS A 72 -6.38 39.55 -14.21
CA LYS A 72 -7.54 39.53 -15.12
C LYS A 72 -8.74 38.89 -14.42
N PRO A 73 -9.93 39.53 -14.47
CA PRO A 73 -11.13 38.85 -14.02
C PRO A 73 -11.30 37.56 -14.84
N HIS A 74 -11.53 36.46 -14.14
CA HIS A 74 -11.70 35.16 -14.78
C HIS A 74 -12.73 35.28 -15.90
N CYS A 75 -12.41 34.78 -17.10
CA CYS A 75 -13.30 34.85 -18.26
C CYS A 75 -14.71 34.34 -17.91
N LYS A 76 -15.74 35.15 -18.12
CA LYS A 76 -17.14 34.84 -17.82
C LYS A 76 -17.49 33.43 -18.30
N GLY A 77 -18.06 32.59 -17.43
CA GLY A 77 -18.54 31.23 -17.74
C GLY A 77 -17.73 30.07 -17.15
N LYS A 78 -16.81 30.31 -16.21
CA LYS A 78 -15.95 29.25 -15.62
C LYS A 78 -15.90 29.33 -14.08
N ALA A 79 -17.07 29.32 -13.45
CA ALA A 79 -17.23 29.48 -11.99
C ALA A 79 -16.40 28.47 -11.15
N ASP A 80 -15.99 27.33 -11.71
CA ASP A 80 -15.32 26.26 -10.96
C ASP A 80 -13.79 26.28 -11.08
N ILE A 81 -13.19 27.03 -12.02
CA ILE A 81 -11.74 27.09 -12.21
C ILE A 81 -11.13 28.09 -11.23
N GLN A 82 -10.17 27.63 -10.44
CA GLN A 82 -9.43 28.47 -9.51
C GLN A 82 -8.04 28.79 -10.09
N ILE A 83 -7.65 30.06 -10.08
CA ILE A 83 -6.36 30.53 -10.57
C ILE A 83 -5.68 31.31 -9.46
N GLY A 84 -4.42 30.98 -9.17
CA GLY A 84 -3.63 31.62 -8.13
C GLY A 84 -2.12 31.44 -8.36
N PRO A 85 -1.28 32.04 -7.52
CA PRO A 85 0.15 31.77 -7.57
C PRO A 85 0.41 30.28 -7.28
N ALA A 86 1.41 29.72 -7.96
CA ALA A 86 1.88 28.37 -7.65
C ALA A 86 2.69 28.43 -6.36
N ASP A 87 2.13 27.91 -5.29
CA ASP A 87 2.83 27.69 -4.02
C ASP A 87 3.23 26.21 -3.93
N GLU A 88 4.52 25.95 -3.95
CA GLU A 88 5.08 24.62 -3.81
C GLU A 88 5.80 24.48 -2.49
N LYS A 89 5.27 23.63 -1.63
CA LYS A 89 5.97 23.26 -0.41
C LYS A 89 7.03 22.23 -0.76
N THR A 90 8.27 22.63 -0.66
CA THR A 90 9.43 21.75 -0.80
C THR A 90 9.80 21.24 0.58
N TYR A 91 9.97 19.94 0.72
CA TYR A 91 10.50 19.36 1.95
C TYR A 91 11.98 19.70 2.05
N CYS A 92 12.37 20.34 3.16
CA CYS A 92 13.78 20.54 3.51
C CYS A 92 14.18 19.44 4.49
N PHE A 93 15.13 18.63 4.08
CA PHE A 93 15.64 17.59 4.97
C PHE A 93 16.46 18.24 6.09
N PRO A 94 16.36 17.79 7.37
CA PRO A 94 16.99 18.48 8.49
C PRO A 94 18.50 18.68 8.37
N THR A 95 19.19 17.82 7.62
CA THR A 95 20.65 17.91 7.42
C THR A 95 21.08 18.84 6.30
N ASP A 96 20.16 19.43 5.52
CA ASP A 96 20.52 20.37 4.45
C ASP A 96 21.29 21.59 4.99
N ASN A 97 21.11 21.89 6.28
CA ASN A 97 21.77 22.99 6.99
C ASN A 97 22.65 22.54 8.17
N LEU A 98 22.89 21.22 8.32
CA LEU A 98 23.72 20.68 9.38
C LEU A 98 24.98 20.03 8.78
N PRO A 99 26.15 20.11 9.45
CA PRO A 99 27.30 19.35 9.01
C PRO A 99 26.96 17.84 9.03
N LEU A 100 27.24 17.15 7.93
CA LEU A 100 27.15 15.70 7.90
C LEU A 100 28.05 15.11 9.00
N PHE A 101 27.56 14.05 9.63
CA PHE A 101 28.38 13.31 10.59
C PHE A 101 29.60 12.72 9.85
N GLN A 102 30.75 13.39 9.96
CA GLN A 102 31.95 13.03 9.18
C GLN A 102 32.58 11.72 9.59
N THR A 103 32.36 11.27 10.83
CA THR A 103 32.92 10.00 11.31
C THR A 103 32.07 9.41 12.44
N ILE A 104 31.35 8.34 12.16
CA ILE A 104 30.74 7.50 13.20
C ILE A 104 31.64 6.28 13.36
N SER A 105 32.04 5.97 14.60
CA SER A 105 32.76 4.72 14.90
C SER A 105 31.87 3.53 14.52
N GLU A 106 32.50 2.42 14.11
CA GLU A 106 31.77 1.21 13.71
C GLU A 106 30.78 0.72 14.78
N ASN A 107 31.12 0.86 16.06
CA ASN A 107 30.29 0.48 17.20
C ASN A 107 29.09 1.40 17.47
N ARG A 108 28.96 2.53 16.74
CA ARG A 108 27.87 3.50 16.89
C ARG A 108 26.98 3.61 15.66
N ARG A 109 27.13 2.72 14.71
CA ARG A 109 26.26 2.68 13.54
C ARG A 109 24.82 2.36 13.98
N PRO A 110 23.80 3.14 13.54
CA PRO A 110 22.41 2.81 13.86
C PRO A 110 22.03 1.45 13.28
N VAL A 111 21.35 0.63 14.06
CA VAL A 111 20.83 -0.67 13.61
C VAL A 111 19.33 -0.51 13.32
N VAL A 112 18.90 -0.93 12.13
CA VAL A 112 17.50 -0.93 11.70
C VAL A 112 17.03 -2.37 11.54
N ILE A 113 16.02 -2.77 12.32
CA ILE A 113 15.46 -4.12 12.32
C ILE A 113 14.29 -4.19 11.35
N GLY A 114 14.48 -4.86 10.21
CA GLY A 114 13.52 -5.02 9.13
C GLY A 114 13.77 -4.07 7.96
N SER A 115 13.64 -4.59 6.75
CA SER A 115 13.79 -3.87 5.48
C SER A 115 12.45 -3.66 4.75
N GLY A 116 11.36 -3.59 5.48
CA GLY A 116 10.08 -3.11 4.96
C GLY A 116 10.13 -1.60 4.64
N PRO A 117 9.02 -0.98 4.18
CA PRO A 117 9.02 0.43 3.80
C PRO A 117 9.58 1.37 4.88
N ALA A 118 9.22 1.14 6.15
CA ALA A 118 9.71 1.96 7.26
C ALA A 118 11.23 1.84 7.45
N GLY A 119 11.76 0.59 7.41
CA GLY A 119 13.19 0.35 7.57
C GLY A 119 14.02 0.85 6.41
N LEU A 120 13.58 0.62 5.17
CA LEU A 120 14.28 1.12 3.97
C LEU A 120 14.35 2.65 3.94
N PHE A 121 13.25 3.36 4.20
CA PHE A 121 13.26 4.83 4.24
C PHE A 121 14.07 5.36 5.43
N CYS A 122 13.99 4.71 6.60
CA CYS A 122 14.83 5.05 7.74
C CYS A 122 16.32 4.93 7.37
N ALA A 123 16.72 3.80 6.82
CA ALA A 123 18.10 3.57 6.39
C ALA A 123 18.54 4.54 5.29
N TYR A 124 17.67 4.80 4.31
CA TYR A 124 17.93 5.78 3.23
C TYR A 124 18.25 7.17 3.81
N PHE A 125 17.42 7.67 4.72
CA PHE A 125 17.63 8.99 5.31
C PHE A 125 18.81 9.03 6.28
N LEU A 126 19.04 7.97 7.07
CA LEU A 126 20.24 7.87 7.90
C LEU A 126 21.52 7.89 7.04
N THR A 127 21.49 7.23 5.88
CA THR A 127 22.59 7.24 4.91
C THR A 127 22.82 8.65 4.35
N LYS A 128 21.74 9.39 4.02
CA LYS A 128 21.85 10.80 3.60
C LYS A 128 22.46 11.70 4.68
N CYS A 129 22.32 11.34 5.95
CA CYS A 129 22.99 12.00 7.07
C CYS A 129 24.46 11.57 7.27
N GLY A 130 24.99 10.62 6.52
CA GLY A 130 26.33 10.06 6.70
C GLY A 130 26.45 9.05 7.85
N LEU A 131 25.32 8.55 8.40
CA LEU A 131 25.30 7.68 9.59
C LEU A 131 25.58 6.19 9.33
N ARG A 132 25.70 5.77 8.07
CA ARG A 132 26.04 4.40 7.65
C ARG A 132 25.29 3.29 8.41
N PRO A 133 23.92 3.23 8.34
CA PRO A 133 23.13 2.29 9.11
C PRO A 133 23.43 0.83 8.76
N ILE A 134 23.16 -0.09 9.69
CA ILE A 134 23.12 -1.53 9.45
C ILE A 134 21.67 -1.97 9.50
N VAL A 135 21.15 -2.46 8.37
CA VAL A 135 19.79 -3.02 8.28
C VAL A 135 19.86 -4.52 8.44
N LEU A 136 19.08 -5.07 9.36
CA LEU A 136 18.96 -6.50 9.61
C LEU A 136 17.61 -6.99 9.12
N GLU A 137 17.59 -7.76 8.03
CA GLU A 137 16.38 -8.35 7.44
C GLU A 137 16.39 -9.87 7.67
N ARG A 138 15.26 -10.39 8.20
CA ARG A 138 15.15 -11.84 8.45
C ARG A 138 15.10 -12.66 7.19
N GLY A 139 14.46 -12.11 6.15
CA GLY A 139 14.28 -12.81 4.88
C GLY A 139 15.36 -12.50 3.87
N LYS A 140 15.09 -12.91 2.64
CA LYS A 140 16.02 -12.80 1.52
C LYS A 140 15.88 -11.48 0.76
N PRO A 141 16.89 -11.11 -0.05
CA PRO A 141 16.77 -9.99 -0.98
C PRO A 141 15.61 -10.23 -1.97
N VAL A 142 15.02 -9.15 -2.45
CA VAL A 142 13.74 -9.17 -3.16
C VAL A 142 13.71 -10.08 -4.39
N GLU A 143 14.82 -10.22 -5.09
CA GLU A 143 14.97 -11.10 -6.26
C GLU A 143 14.95 -12.61 -5.90
N GLN A 144 15.47 -12.98 -4.75
CA GLN A 144 15.40 -14.36 -4.25
C GLN A 144 14.06 -14.62 -3.55
N ARG A 145 13.59 -13.66 -2.77
CA ARG A 145 12.28 -13.69 -2.13
C ARG A 145 11.14 -13.91 -3.14
N LYS A 146 11.23 -13.27 -4.33
CA LYS A 146 10.28 -13.51 -5.41
C LYS A 146 10.19 -15.00 -5.78
N LYS A 147 11.33 -15.69 -5.88
CA LYS A 147 11.37 -17.13 -6.18
C LYS A 147 10.73 -17.95 -5.07
N ASP A 148 11.02 -17.64 -3.80
CA ASP A 148 10.42 -18.32 -2.66
C ASP A 148 8.90 -18.17 -2.65
N VAL A 149 8.38 -16.97 -2.91
CA VAL A 149 6.95 -16.68 -2.99
C VAL A 149 6.28 -17.40 -4.16
N GLU A 150 6.87 -17.39 -5.34
CA GLU A 150 6.35 -18.09 -6.52
C GLU A 150 6.35 -19.62 -6.30
N GLN A 151 7.37 -20.16 -5.64
CA GLN A 151 7.44 -21.58 -5.27
C GLN A 151 6.35 -21.91 -4.23
N PHE A 152 6.19 -21.08 -3.21
CA PHE A 152 5.12 -21.26 -2.21
C PHE A 152 3.74 -21.30 -2.86
N TRP A 153 3.45 -20.41 -3.79
CA TRP A 153 2.16 -20.42 -4.51
C TRP A 153 1.95 -21.65 -5.38
N LYS A 154 3.02 -22.26 -5.89
CA LYS A 154 2.95 -23.48 -6.70
C LYS A 154 2.83 -24.75 -5.86
N THR A 155 3.58 -24.83 -4.77
CA THR A 155 3.77 -26.08 -4.01
C THR A 155 3.07 -26.12 -2.66
N GLY A 156 2.67 -24.96 -2.13
CA GLY A 156 2.15 -24.83 -0.77
C GLY A 156 3.23 -24.89 0.33
N VAL A 157 4.51 -25.08 -0.03
CA VAL A 157 5.61 -25.15 0.95
C VAL A 157 6.06 -23.75 1.34
N LEU A 158 5.80 -23.36 2.58
CA LEU A 158 6.12 -22.04 3.12
C LEU A 158 7.59 -21.98 3.56
N HIS A 159 8.28 -20.88 3.20
CA HIS A 159 9.53 -20.51 3.84
C HIS A 159 9.24 -19.53 4.98
N PRO A 160 9.48 -19.88 6.26
CA PRO A 160 8.99 -19.11 7.41
C PRO A 160 9.57 -17.70 7.52
N ASP A 161 10.79 -17.46 7.07
CA ASP A 161 11.45 -16.15 7.14
C ASP A 161 11.56 -15.44 5.77
N SER A 162 11.13 -16.07 4.64
CA SER A 162 11.15 -15.45 3.30
C SER A 162 9.84 -15.79 2.55
N ASN A 163 8.86 -14.90 2.60
CA ASN A 163 7.50 -15.14 2.09
C ASN A 163 6.80 -13.82 1.72
N VAL A 164 5.48 -13.80 1.59
CA VAL A 164 4.72 -12.58 1.27
C VAL A 164 4.79 -11.51 2.38
N GLN A 165 5.04 -11.90 3.62
CA GLN A 165 5.13 -10.97 4.76
C GLN A 165 6.57 -10.54 5.07
N PHE A 166 7.53 -11.47 4.97
CA PHE A 166 8.92 -11.29 5.34
C PHE A 166 9.86 -11.28 4.15
N GLY A 167 10.92 -10.52 4.27
CA GLY A 167 11.95 -10.29 3.25
C GLY A 167 11.96 -8.83 2.79
N GLU A 168 12.95 -8.50 1.99
CA GLU A 168 13.20 -7.14 1.52
C GLU A 168 11.96 -6.49 0.90
N GLY A 169 11.70 -5.24 1.27
CA GLY A 169 10.53 -4.47 0.86
C GLY A 169 9.27 -4.75 1.69
N GLY A 170 9.29 -5.75 2.60
CA GLY A 170 8.17 -6.10 3.47
C GLY A 170 6.92 -6.58 2.72
N ALA A 171 5.77 -6.66 3.39
CA ALA A 171 4.52 -7.15 2.82
C ALA A 171 4.00 -6.30 1.64
N GLY A 172 4.41 -5.03 1.55
CA GLY A 172 4.03 -4.12 0.46
C GLY A 172 4.51 -4.56 -0.91
N THR A 173 5.61 -5.30 -1.00
CA THR A 173 6.21 -5.77 -2.26
C THR A 173 5.26 -6.65 -3.08
N PHE A 174 4.49 -7.51 -2.42
CA PHE A 174 3.52 -8.42 -3.06
C PHE A 174 2.09 -7.95 -2.80
N SER A 175 1.83 -6.66 -3.07
CA SER A 175 0.53 -6.01 -2.94
C SER A 175 0.19 -5.20 -4.21
N ASP A 176 -0.89 -4.44 -4.19
CA ASP A 176 -1.20 -3.50 -5.28
C ASP A 176 -0.23 -2.31 -5.33
N GLY A 177 0.55 -2.09 -4.27
CA GLY A 177 1.48 -0.95 -4.22
C GLY A 177 0.78 0.40 -4.21
N LYS A 178 -0.38 0.51 -3.56
CA LYS A 178 -1.09 1.78 -3.38
C LYS A 178 -0.28 2.72 -2.48
N LEU A 179 -0.21 3.97 -2.91
CA LEU A 179 0.45 5.04 -2.18
C LEU A 179 -0.55 6.08 -1.63
N ASN A 180 -1.82 5.68 -1.51
CA ASN A 180 -2.87 6.56 -1.01
C ASN A 180 -2.71 6.81 0.49
N THR A 181 -2.86 8.07 0.89
CA THR A 181 -2.89 8.47 2.30
C THR A 181 -4.01 9.46 2.56
N LEU A 182 -4.57 9.44 3.77
CA LEU A 182 -5.50 10.47 4.27
C LEU A 182 -4.76 11.59 5.01
N ILE A 183 -3.45 11.45 5.22
CA ILE A 183 -2.63 12.46 5.88
C ILE A 183 -2.49 13.66 4.95
N LYS A 184 -2.82 14.85 5.45
CA LYS A 184 -2.56 16.11 4.73
C LYS A 184 -1.07 16.42 4.81
N ASP A 185 -0.41 16.40 3.67
CA ASP A 185 1.03 16.68 3.56
C ASP A 185 1.30 18.18 3.70
N LYS A 186 1.40 18.64 4.96
CA LYS A 186 1.66 20.05 5.28
C LYS A 186 3.11 20.46 5.05
N THR A 187 4.02 19.51 5.01
CA THR A 187 5.49 19.74 5.01
C THR A 187 6.17 19.28 3.73
N GLY A 188 5.46 18.67 2.79
CA GLY A 188 6.03 18.14 1.55
C GLY A 188 6.67 16.75 1.67
N ARG A 189 6.59 16.08 2.84
CA ARG A 189 7.22 14.76 3.07
C ARG A 189 6.65 13.67 2.18
N GLY A 190 5.33 13.64 1.99
CA GLY A 190 4.70 12.68 1.10
C GLY A 190 5.15 12.85 -0.34
N LYS A 191 5.28 14.10 -0.80
CA LYS A 191 5.80 14.40 -2.12
C LYS A 191 7.26 13.99 -2.29
N GLU A 192 8.09 14.19 -1.26
CA GLU A 192 9.49 13.76 -1.24
C GLU A 192 9.59 12.24 -1.37
N VAL A 193 8.79 11.48 -0.61
CA VAL A 193 8.73 10.00 -0.70
C VAL A 193 8.35 9.55 -2.11
N LEU A 194 7.35 10.17 -2.74
CA LEU A 194 6.99 9.87 -4.13
C LEU A 194 8.13 10.20 -5.10
N GLY A 195 8.85 11.31 -4.87
CA GLY A 195 10.04 11.69 -5.64
C GLY A 195 11.15 10.64 -5.55
N ILE A 196 11.41 10.12 -4.35
CA ILE A 196 12.39 9.04 -4.13
C ILE A 196 11.97 7.76 -4.88
N PHE A 197 10.69 7.39 -4.86
CA PHE A 197 10.20 6.26 -5.64
C PHE A 197 10.41 6.46 -7.15
N VAL A 198 10.16 7.66 -7.68
CA VAL A 198 10.39 7.96 -9.10
C VAL A 198 11.88 7.88 -9.42
N GLN A 199 12.75 8.46 -8.60
CA GLN A 199 14.21 8.37 -8.75
C GLN A 199 14.69 6.91 -8.73
N ALA A 200 14.00 6.06 -7.95
CA ALA A 200 14.26 4.63 -7.88
C ALA A 200 13.62 3.81 -9.02
N GLY A 201 12.93 4.44 -9.97
CA GLY A 201 12.37 3.80 -11.17
C GLY A 201 10.86 3.58 -11.17
N ALA A 202 10.14 4.17 -10.23
CA ALA A 202 8.68 4.19 -10.31
C ALA A 202 8.18 5.13 -11.42
N PRO A 203 6.99 4.90 -11.99
CA PRO A 203 6.42 5.77 -13.02
C PRO A 203 6.19 7.20 -12.49
N GLU A 204 6.52 8.21 -13.29
CA GLU A 204 6.35 9.63 -12.92
C GLU A 204 4.90 10.00 -12.59
N GLU A 205 3.93 9.26 -13.13
CA GLU A 205 2.51 9.51 -12.90
C GLU A 205 2.10 9.42 -11.43
N ILE A 206 2.86 8.72 -10.57
CA ILE A 206 2.59 8.66 -9.14
C ILE A 206 2.71 10.03 -8.46
N LEU A 207 3.44 10.98 -9.06
CA LEU A 207 3.60 12.34 -8.52
C LEU A 207 2.32 13.18 -8.62
N TYR A 208 1.42 12.84 -9.55
CA TYR A 208 0.23 13.65 -9.82
C TYR A 208 -1.09 12.88 -9.83
N GLU A 209 -1.10 11.56 -9.96
CA GLU A 209 -2.34 10.80 -9.88
C GLU A 209 -2.95 10.89 -8.47
N ALA A 210 -4.26 11.15 -8.38
CA ALA A 210 -4.95 11.27 -7.10
C ALA A 210 -4.99 9.96 -6.30
N LYS A 211 -4.86 8.83 -6.99
CA LYS A 211 -4.79 7.48 -6.42
C LYS A 211 -3.57 6.76 -7.00
N PRO A 212 -2.35 7.17 -6.58
CA PRO A 212 -1.14 6.61 -7.12
C PRO A 212 -0.93 5.16 -6.68
N HIS A 213 -0.40 4.33 -7.58
CA HIS A 213 0.03 2.97 -7.28
C HIS A 213 1.23 2.61 -8.15
N ILE A 214 2.02 1.65 -7.69
CA ILE A 214 3.22 1.21 -8.42
C ILE A 214 3.01 -0.17 -9.06
N GLY A 215 2.42 -1.13 -8.32
CA GLY A 215 2.29 -2.53 -8.73
C GLY A 215 3.50 -3.38 -8.34
N THR A 216 3.26 -4.66 -8.11
CA THR A 216 4.29 -5.61 -7.64
C THR A 216 5.48 -5.72 -8.59
N ASP A 217 5.24 -5.76 -9.89
CA ASP A 217 6.26 -5.91 -10.94
C ASP A 217 7.28 -4.77 -10.93
N VAL A 218 6.84 -3.54 -10.77
CA VAL A 218 7.70 -2.34 -10.72
C VAL A 218 8.37 -2.18 -9.35
N LEU A 219 7.64 -2.50 -8.26
CA LEU A 219 8.16 -2.37 -6.89
C LEU A 219 9.45 -3.17 -6.67
N LEU A 220 9.61 -4.32 -7.31
CA LEU A 220 10.84 -5.13 -7.20
C LEU A 220 12.08 -4.30 -7.58
N THR A 221 12.04 -3.62 -8.72
CA THR A 221 13.13 -2.76 -9.21
C THR A 221 13.33 -1.53 -8.32
N VAL A 222 12.24 -0.90 -7.90
CA VAL A 222 12.29 0.27 -7.02
C VAL A 222 12.99 -0.06 -5.69
N ILE A 223 12.65 -1.19 -5.09
CA ILE A 223 13.26 -1.64 -3.82
C ILE A 223 14.74 -1.92 -4.00
N GLN A 224 15.13 -2.63 -5.07
CA GLN A 224 16.55 -2.88 -5.40
C GLN A 224 17.34 -1.56 -5.54
N ASN A 225 16.78 -0.58 -6.23
CA ASN A 225 17.45 0.70 -6.45
C ASN A 225 17.58 1.50 -5.15
N ILE A 226 16.58 1.50 -4.25
CA ILE A 226 16.69 2.11 -2.92
C ILE A 226 17.79 1.41 -2.10
N ARG A 227 17.83 0.06 -2.10
CA ARG A 227 18.92 -0.71 -1.48
C ARG A 227 20.29 -0.26 -1.98
N ASN A 228 20.46 -0.17 -3.31
CA ASN A 228 21.72 0.21 -3.93
C ASN A 228 22.17 1.62 -3.51
N GLU A 229 21.25 2.57 -3.38
CA GLU A 229 21.55 3.92 -2.88
C GLU A 229 21.97 3.90 -1.40
N ILE A 230 21.36 3.07 -0.56
CA ILE A 230 21.77 2.89 0.84
C ILE A 230 23.20 2.33 0.89
N ILE A 231 23.52 1.29 0.13
CA ILE A 231 24.83 0.65 0.11
C ILE A 231 25.90 1.63 -0.44
N LYS A 232 25.60 2.33 -1.54
CA LYS A 232 26.47 3.33 -2.14
C LYS A 232 26.83 4.46 -1.17
N GLY A 233 25.91 4.85 -0.30
CA GLY A 233 26.12 5.85 0.74
C GLY A 233 26.79 5.31 2.01
N GLY A 234 27.28 4.06 2.01
CA GLY A 234 28.01 3.43 3.11
C GLY A 234 27.14 2.70 4.14
N GLY A 235 25.83 2.57 3.90
CA GLY A 235 24.96 1.70 4.66
C GLY A 235 25.21 0.22 4.34
N GLU A 236 24.74 -0.66 5.20
CA GLU A 236 24.86 -2.12 5.07
C GLU A 236 23.49 -2.76 5.21
N ILE A 237 23.19 -3.75 4.38
CA ILE A 237 21.97 -4.54 4.53
C ILE A 237 22.36 -6.01 4.63
N ARG A 238 22.02 -6.64 5.75
CA ARG A 238 22.24 -8.06 6.04
C ARG A 238 20.94 -8.81 5.92
N PHE A 239 20.85 -9.67 4.93
CA PHE A 239 19.74 -10.59 4.75
C PHE A 239 19.93 -11.87 5.56
N GLU A 240 18.84 -12.65 5.74
CA GLU A 240 18.82 -13.87 6.55
C GLU A 240 19.37 -13.62 7.97
N SER A 241 19.12 -12.40 8.47
CA SER A 241 19.66 -11.86 9.72
C SER A 241 18.52 -11.49 10.66
N LYS A 242 17.87 -12.52 11.19
CA LYS A 242 16.73 -12.38 12.11
C LYS A 242 17.20 -11.93 13.48
N VAL A 243 16.74 -10.77 13.93
CA VAL A 243 16.95 -10.36 15.32
C VAL A 243 16.05 -11.20 16.21
N THR A 244 16.69 -11.98 17.08
CA THR A 244 16.04 -12.94 17.98
C THR A 244 15.98 -12.44 19.42
N ASP A 245 16.85 -11.49 19.78
CA ASP A 245 16.87 -10.92 21.11
C ASP A 245 17.56 -9.55 21.14
N ILE A 246 17.38 -8.83 22.25
CA ILE A 246 18.08 -7.58 22.57
C ILE A 246 18.63 -7.64 24.00
N THR A 247 19.80 -7.05 24.23
CA THR A 247 20.33 -6.89 25.57
C THR A 247 20.19 -5.44 26.02
N VAL A 248 19.53 -5.25 27.15
CA VAL A 248 19.32 -3.93 27.78
C VAL A 248 20.12 -3.89 29.11
N HIS A 249 20.85 -2.80 29.32
CA HIS A 249 21.59 -2.58 30.56
C HIS A 249 21.40 -1.12 31.01
N HIS A 250 20.89 -0.91 32.25
CA HIS A 250 20.53 0.41 32.77
C HIS A 250 19.65 1.23 31.80
N ASP A 251 18.57 0.61 31.31
CA ASP A 251 17.60 1.19 30.38
C ASP A 251 18.17 1.60 29.00
N HIS A 252 19.38 1.17 28.68
CA HIS A 252 20.00 1.38 27.37
C HIS A 252 20.21 0.06 26.63
N ILE A 253 19.87 0.04 25.35
CA ILE A 253 20.22 -1.08 24.47
C ILE A 253 21.74 -1.12 24.33
N LYS A 254 22.32 -2.31 24.41
CA LYS A 254 23.76 -2.57 24.27
C LYS A 254 24.08 -3.38 23.02
N GLU A 255 23.25 -4.34 22.72
CA GLU A 255 23.46 -5.24 21.59
C GLU A 255 22.13 -5.82 21.11
N VAL A 256 22.12 -6.25 19.87
CA VAL A 256 21.09 -7.11 19.28
C VAL A 256 21.67 -8.48 19.00
N ILE A 257 20.86 -9.53 19.21
CA ILE A 257 21.26 -10.93 18.96
C ILE A 257 20.66 -11.35 17.63
N ILE A 258 21.50 -11.81 16.71
CA ILE A 258 21.11 -12.24 15.37
C ILE A 258 21.14 -13.76 15.29
N ASN A 259 20.06 -14.37 14.81
CA ASN A 259 19.91 -15.83 14.62
C ASN A 259 20.25 -16.65 15.88
N GLY A 260 20.05 -16.07 17.07
CA GLY A 260 20.36 -16.71 18.36
C GLY A 260 21.85 -16.89 18.68
N LYS A 261 22.76 -16.33 17.89
CA LYS A 261 24.21 -16.61 17.99
C LYS A 261 25.09 -15.36 17.91
N GLU A 262 24.93 -14.56 16.87
CA GLU A 262 25.76 -13.39 16.60
C GLU A 262 25.32 -12.22 17.48
N ARG A 263 26.28 -11.54 18.11
CA ARG A 263 26.06 -10.35 18.91
C ARG A 263 26.57 -9.12 18.16
N LEU A 264 25.68 -8.17 17.90
CA LEU A 264 26.03 -6.90 17.28
C LEU A 264 25.82 -5.77 18.29
N MET A 265 26.91 -5.07 18.62
CA MET A 265 26.85 -3.89 19.48
C MET A 265 26.01 -2.79 18.82
N ALA A 266 25.10 -2.20 19.58
CA ALA A 266 24.20 -1.17 19.07
C ALA A 266 23.74 -0.24 20.19
N ASP A 267 24.06 1.06 20.05
CA ASP A 267 23.57 2.12 20.97
C ASP A 267 22.22 2.68 20.51
N THR A 268 21.91 2.58 19.22
CA THR A 268 20.69 3.07 18.60
C THR A 268 20.08 1.99 17.74
N VAL A 269 18.85 1.62 18.08
CA VAL A 269 18.10 0.57 17.35
C VAL A 269 16.75 1.12 16.93
N VAL A 270 16.43 0.94 15.66
CA VAL A 270 15.12 1.27 15.08
C VAL A 270 14.36 -0.03 14.80
N LEU A 271 13.24 -0.23 15.46
CA LEU A 271 12.37 -1.38 15.25
C LEU A 271 11.40 -1.11 14.10
N ALA A 272 11.58 -1.79 12.98
CA ALA A 272 10.75 -1.70 11.78
C ALA A 272 10.31 -3.08 11.27
N ALA A 273 10.10 -4.05 12.18
CA ALA A 273 9.87 -5.46 11.88
C ALA A 273 8.51 -5.77 11.21
N GLY A 274 7.58 -4.81 11.17
CA GLY A 274 6.23 -4.99 10.63
C GLY A 274 5.30 -5.76 11.59
N HIS A 275 4.03 -5.86 11.22
CA HIS A 275 2.99 -6.44 12.09
C HIS A 275 3.03 -7.96 12.21
N SER A 276 3.62 -8.67 11.24
CA SER A 276 3.64 -10.13 11.21
C SER A 276 4.78 -10.76 12.02
N ALA A 277 5.73 -9.95 12.51
CA ALA A 277 6.85 -10.41 13.32
C ALA A 277 6.43 -10.74 14.77
N ARG A 278 5.53 -11.71 14.92
CA ARG A 278 4.91 -12.08 16.20
C ARG A 278 5.90 -12.61 17.21
N ASP A 279 6.94 -13.28 16.76
CA ASP A 279 8.10 -13.71 17.57
C ASP A 279 8.87 -12.51 18.14
N THR A 280 9.05 -11.45 17.36
CA THR A 280 9.67 -10.20 17.83
C THR A 280 8.83 -9.54 18.93
N PHE A 281 7.50 -9.50 18.80
CA PHE A 281 6.63 -8.97 19.85
C PHE A 281 6.68 -9.82 21.12
N SER A 282 6.76 -11.15 21.02
CA SER A 282 6.92 -12.04 22.17
C SER A 282 8.25 -11.77 22.89
N MET A 283 9.34 -11.66 22.13
CA MET A 283 10.67 -11.33 22.68
C MET A 283 10.66 -9.98 23.39
N LEU A 284 10.07 -8.94 22.80
CA LEU A 284 9.98 -7.61 23.44
C LEU A 284 9.17 -7.66 24.74
N TYR A 285 8.08 -8.43 24.78
CA TYR A 285 7.28 -8.63 25.97
C TYR A 285 8.09 -9.34 27.08
N GLU A 286 8.83 -10.40 26.74
CA GLU A 286 9.73 -11.11 27.67
C GLU A 286 10.84 -10.19 28.22
N ARG A 287 11.30 -9.24 27.40
CA ARG A 287 12.26 -8.19 27.80
C ARG A 287 11.61 -7.03 28.55
N ARG A 288 10.34 -7.14 28.92
CA ARG A 288 9.56 -6.15 29.68
C ARG A 288 9.45 -4.79 28.99
N VAL A 289 9.52 -4.77 27.66
CA VAL A 289 9.16 -3.58 26.88
C VAL A 289 7.66 -3.38 27.01
N PRO A 290 7.16 -2.20 27.40
CA PRO A 290 5.73 -1.95 27.54
C PRO A 290 5.00 -2.17 26.21
N ILE A 291 3.99 -3.03 26.22
CA ILE A 291 3.15 -3.37 25.05
C ILE A 291 1.70 -3.28 25.47
N GLU A 292 0.86 -2.71 24.61
CA GLU A 292 -0.58 -2.60 24.78
C GLU A 292 -1.32 -3.32 23.66
N ALA A 293 -2.42 -3.99 23.99
CA ALA A 293 -3.34 -4.54 23.02
C ALA A 293 -4.08 -3.40 22.31
N LYS A 294 -4.20 -3.50 20.98
CA LYS A 294 -4.91 -2.51 20.15
C LYS A 294 -5.99 -3.15 19.31
N SER A 295 -7.01 -2.35 18.99
CA SER A 295 -8.02 -2.70 17.99
C SER A 295 -7.40 -2.87 16.61
N PHE A 296 -7.94 -3.82 15.85
CA PHE A 296 -7.61 -4.02 14.43
C PHE A 296 -8.87 -4.47 13.68
N ALA A 297 -8.75 -4.96 12.46
CA ALA A 297 -9.87 -5.47 11.72
C ALA A 297 -9.54 -6.84 11.12
N VAL A 298 -10.53 -7.72 11.09
CA VAL A 298 -10.46 -9.05 10.49
C VAL A 298 -11.59 -9.22 9.49
N GLY A 299 -11.47 -10.16 8.58
CA GLY A 299 -12.52 -10.41 7.61
C GLY A 299 -12.13 -11.36 6.51
N LEU A 300 -12.87 -11.29 5.42
CA LEU A 300 -12.74 -12.15 4.27
C LEU A 300 -12.38 -11.32 3.04
N ARG A 301 -11.87 -11.98 2.00
CA ARG A 301 -11.61 -11.33 0.73
C ARG A 301 -12.63 -11.75 -0.29
N VAL A 302 -13.26 -10.76 -0.95
CA VAL A 302 -14.22 -10.99 -2.02
C VAL A 302 -13.57 -10.76 -3.37
N GLU A 303 -13.95 -11.55 -4.36
CA GLU A 303 -13.48 -11.45 -5.73
C GLU A 303 -14.68 -11.35 -6.69
N HIS A 304 -14.54 -10.57 -7.74
CA HIS A 304 -15.59 -10.31 -8.73
C HIS A 304 -14.97 -9.86 -10.08
N PRO A 305 -15.70 -9.97 -11.21
CA PRO A 305 -15.21 -9.55 -12.51
C PRO A 305 -14.82 -8.06 -12.53
N ARG A 306 -13.67 -7.74 -13.09
CA ARG A 306 -13.20 -6.35 -13.29
C ARG A 306 -14.20 -5.56 -14.18
N LYS A 307 -14.71 -6.20 -15.23
CA LYS A 307 -15.71 -5.61 -16.14
C LYS A 307 -16.96 -5.15 -15.41
N MET A 308 -17.45 -5.94 -14.45
CA MET A 308 -18.59 -5.58 -13.61
C MET A 308 -18.34 -4.26 -12.87
N ILE A 309 -17.19 -4.14 -12.23
CA ILE A 309 -16.84 -2.92 -11.47
C ILE A 309 -16.66 -1.73 -12.39
N ASN A 310 -16.00 -1.90 -13.55
CA ASN A 310 -15.89 -0.84 -14.55
C ASN A 310 -17.28 -0.37 -15.00
N ARG A 311 -18.20 -1.28 -15.32
CA ARG A 311 -19.57 -0.94 -15.72
C ARG A 311 -20.33 -0.19 -14.61
N ILE A 312 -20.18 -0.66 -13.36
CA ILE A 312 -20.81 0.00 -12.21
C ILE A 312 -20.24 1.41 -12.02
N GLN A 313 -18.93 1.61 -12.14
CA GLN A 313 -18.30 2.90 -11.89
C GLN A 313 -18.31 3.85 -13.07
N TYR A 314 -18.15 3.33 -14.28
CA TYR A 314 -17.96 4.13 -15.50
C TYR A 314 -19.14 4.06 -16.48
N GLY A 315 -20.06 3.10 -16.32
CA GLY A 315 -21.11 2.83 -17.30
C GLY A 315 -20.61 2.05 -18.53
N MET A 316 -19.37 1.58 -18.54
CA MET A 316 -18.76 0.79 -19.61
C MET A 316 -17.79 -0.25 -19.04
N GLU A 317 -17.64 -1.39 -19.69
CA GLU A 317 -16.82 -2.50 -19.23
C GLU A 317 -15.32 -2.28 -19.46
N GLU A 318 -14.96 -1.65 -20.57
CA GLU A 318 -13.58 -1.40 -20.98
C GLU A 318 -13.43 -0.03 -21.64
N SER A 319 -12.24 0.54 -21.47
CA SER A 319 -11.86 1.80 -22.12
C SER A 319 -10.33 1.87 -22.19
N PRO A 320 -9.76 2.29 -23.34
CA PRO A 320 -8.31 2.50 -23.44
C PRO A 320 -7.84 3.76 -22.70
N TYR A 321 -8.74 4.60 -22.23
CA TYR A 321 -8.43 5.87 -21.58
C TYR A 321 -8.62 5.85 -20.06
N LEU A 322 -9.30 4.83 -19.53
CA LEU A 322 -9.60 4.72 -18.10
C LEU A 322 -8.88 3.52 -17.50
N LYS A 323 -8.25 3.72 -16.36
CA LYS A 323 -7.69 2.63 -15.56
C LYS A 323 -8.83 1.78 -14.98
N ALA A 324 -8.53 0.53 -14.60
CA ALA A 324 -9.49 -0.34 -13.93
C ALA A 324 -10.10 0.37 -12.72
N ALA A 325 -11.43 0.31 -12.62
CA ALA A 325 -12.18 1.00 -11.59
C ALA A 325 -11.95 0.43 -10.20
N ASP A 326 -11.93 1.31 -9.21
CA ASP A 326 -11.87 0.96 -7.81
C ASP A 326 -13.12 1.42 -7.06
N TYR A 327 -13.30 0.89 -5.85
CA TYR A 327 -14.36 1.33 -4.93
C TYR A 327 -13.87 1.31 -3.48
N LYS A 328 -14.58 2.06 -2.65
CA LYS A 328 -14.46 2.02 -1.19
C LYS A 328 -15.88 2.09 -0.61
N LEU A 329 -16.23 1.10 0.21
CA LEU A 329 -17.52 0.99 0.87
C LEU A 329 -17.30 0.96 2.38
N THR A 330 -18.25 1.53 3.11
CA THR A 330 -18.29 1.51 4.58
C THR A 330 -19.71 1.30 5.03
N ALA A 331 -19.90 0.52 6.07
CA ALA A 331 -21.19 0.27 6.71
C ALA A 331 -20.99 0.12 8.22
N GLN A 332 -22.08 0.04 8.95
CA GLN A 332 -22.09 -0.36 10.36
C GLN A 332 -23.03 -1.56 10.50
N THR A 333 -22.64 -2.51 11.35
CA THR A 333 -23.54 -3.60 11.76
C THR A 333 -24.64 -3.06 12.68
N THR A 334 -25.69 -3.84 12.90
CA THR A 334 -26.75 -3.53 13.88
C THR A 334 -26.19 -3.32 15.28
N GLY A 335 -25.09 -3.98 15.63
CA GLY A 335 -24.34 -3.80 16.90
C GLY A 335 -23.37 -2.61 16.90
N GLY A 336 -23.36 -1.75 15.86
CA GLY A 336 -22.54 -0.53 15.81
C GLY A 336 -21.08 -0.76 15.40
N ARG A 337 -20.65 -1.98 15.01
CA ARG A 337 -19.31 -2.24 14.52
C ARG A 337 -19.11 -1.68 13.12
N GLY A 338 -17.97 -1.06 12.90
CA GLY A 338 -17.58 -0.62 11.55
C GLY A 338 -17.24 -1.81 10.66
N VAL A 339 -17.84 -1.86 9.46
CA VAL A 339 -17.52 -2.79 8.38
C VAL A 339 -17.10 -1.98 7.16
N TYR A 340 -15.99 -2.35 6.54
CA TYR A 340 -15.50 -1.59 5.40
C TYR A 340 -14.66 -2.43 4.43
N THR A 341 -14.64 -1.98 3.19
CA THR A 341 -13.75 -2.55 2.19
C THR A 341 -12.34 -2.00 2.38
N PHE A 342 -11.35 -2.87 2.26
CA PHE A 342 -9.95 -2.51 2.43
C PHE A 342 -9.08 -3.13 1.34
N CYS A 343 -8.03 -2.42 0.95
CA CYS A 343 -7.07 -2.89 -0.06
C CYS A 343 -7.74 -3.52 -1.29
N MET A 344 -8.73 -2.81 -1.88
CA MET A 344 -9.34 -3.21 -3.15
C MET A 344 -8.28 -3.17 -4.25
N CYS A 345 -8.09 -4.29 -4.96
CA CYS A 345 -7.08 -4.49 -5.99
C CYS A 345 -7.78 -4.63 -7.35
N PRO A 346 -7.90 -3.55 -8.13
CA PRO A 346 -8.50 -3.61 -9.46
C PRO A 346 -7.63 -4.45 -10.40
N GLY A 347 -8.24 -5.31 -11.23
CA GLY A 347 -7.51 -6.15 -12.17
C GLY A 347 -6.39 -6.95 -11.52
N GLY A 348 -6.62 -7.48 -10.31
CA GLY A 348 -5.60 -8.12 -9.49
C GLY A 348 -5.97 -9.55 -9.07
N TYR A 349 -5.16 -10.09 -8.17
CA TYR A 349 -5.20 -11.47 -7.74
C TYR A 349 -5.37 -11.56 -6.23
N VAL A 350 -6.07 -12.58 -5.76
CA VAL A 350 -5.99 -13.03 -4.36
C VAL A 350 -4.76 -13.90 -4.23
N VAL A 351 -3.95 -13.68 -3.19
CA VAL A 351 -2.69 -14.40 -3.00
C VAL A 351 -2.64 -15.05 -1.63
N ASN A 352 -2.06 -16.24 -1.54
CA ASN A 352 -1.69 -16.82 -0.25
C ASN A 352 -0.58 -15.97 0.37
N ALA A 353 -0.86 -15.38 1.51
CA ALA A 353 0.02 -14.50 2.26
C ALA A 353 0.35 -15.03 3.66
N SER A 354 0.29 -16.33 3.85
CA SER A 354 0.64 -17.00 5.11
C SER A 354 2.09 -16.73 5.48
N SER A 355 2.37 -16.67 6.77
CA SER A 355 3.72 -16.47 7.32
C SER A 355 4.08 -17.44 8.45
N GLU A 356 3.15 -18.30 8.85
CA GLU A 356 3.34 -19.34 9.86
C GLU A 356 2.75 -20.66 9.35
N ASP A 357 3.43 -21.77 9.62
CA ASP A 357 2.96 -23.12 9.22
C ASP A 357 1.65 -23.48 9.92
N GLY A 358 0.78 -24.20 9.20
CA GLY A 358 -0.53 -24.59 9.72
C GLY A 358 -1.51 -23.43 9.89
N ARG A 359 -1.23 -22.27 9.28
CA ARG A 359 -2.06 -21.06 9.33
C ARG A 359 -2.23 -20.48 7.95
N LEU A 360 -3.39 -19.90 7.71
CA LEU A 360 -3.71 -19.36 6.40
C LEU A 360 -4.19 -17.93 6.49
N ALA A 361 -3.54 -17.07 5.73
CA ALA A 361 -3.96 -15.70 5.50
C ALA A 361 -3.89 -15.38 4.01
N VAL A 362 -4.76 -14.50 3.54
CA VAL A 362 -4.76 -14.04 2.14
C VAL A 362 -4.58 -12.53 2.05
N ASN A 363 -3.99 -12.10 0.94
CA ASN A 363 -3.91 -10.69 0.58
C ASN A 363 -4.35 -10.49 -0.87
N GLY A 364 -4.39 -9.25 -1.34
CA GLY A 364 -4.59 -8.90 -2.73
C GLY A 364 -3.35 -8.25 -3.30
N MET A 365 -3.03 -8.57 -4.53
CA MET A 365 -1.98 -7.92 -5.30
C MET A 365 -2.46 -7.56 -6.70
N SER A 366 -1.79 -6.62 -7.33
CA SER A 366 -1.91 -6.39 -8.76
C SER A 366 -0.58 -5.98 -9.37
N TYR A 367 -0.45 -6.19 -10.66
CA TYR A 367 0.62 -5.61 -11.45
C TYR A 367 0.31 -4.15 -11.79
N HIS A 368 1.32 -3.40 -12.26
CA HIS A 368 1.17 -1.99 -12.61
C HIS A 368 -0.02 -1.75 -13.58
N GLY A 369 -0.14 -2.58 -14.60
CA GLY A 369 -1.20 -2.44 -15.63
C GLY A 369 -2.62 -2.75 -15.16
N ARG A 370 -2.82 -3.41 -14.00
CA ARG A 370 -4.14 -3.79 -13.47
C ARG A 370 -5.06 -4.45 -14.51
N ALA A 371 -4.47 -5.32 -15.34
CA ALA A 371 -5.11 -5.91 -16.52
C ALA A 371 -5.75 -7.28 -16.27
N GLY A 372 -5.72 -7.79 -15.03
CA GLY A 372 -6.36 -9.07 -14.69
C GLY A 372 -7.88 -9.03 -14.91
N ASP A 373 -8.47 -10.19 -15.17
CA ASP A 373 -9.92 -10.32 -15.44
C ASP A 373 -10.77 -9.99 -14.22
N ASN A 374 -10.25 -10.25 -13.02
CA ASN A 374 -10.93 -10.01 -11.76
C ASN A 374 -10.37 -8.82 -10.99
N SER A 375 -11.20 -8.32 -10.11
CA SER A 375 -10.85 -7.39 -9.04
C SER A 375 -11.20 -8.03 -7.71
N ASN A 376 -10.50 -7.65 -6.65
CA ASN A 376 -10.77 -8.19 -5.32
C ASN A 376 -10.63 -7.13 -4.24
N SER A 377 -11.28 -7.35 -3.09
CA SER A 377 -11.21 -6.46 -1.94
C SER A 377 -11.38 -7.26 -0.65
N ALA A 378 -10.70 -6.90 0.40
CA ALA A 378 -11.08 -7.34 1.73
C ALA A 378 -12.38 -6.64 2.15
N VAL A 379 -13.26 -7.39 2.83
CA VAL A 379 -14.39 -6.89 3.61
C VAL A 379 -14.06 -7.22 5.06
N ILE A 380 -13.83 -6.21 5.87
CA ILE A 380 -13.28 -6.36 7.21
C ILE A 380 -14.16 -5.66 8.24
N VAL A 381 -14.23 -6.26 9.42
CA VAL A 381 -14.95 -5.77 10.58
C VAL A 381 -13.98 -5.42 11.70
N THR A 382 -14.24 -4.33 12.40
CA THR A 382 -13.42 -3.90 13.53
C THR A 382 -13.55 -4.87 14.71
N VAL A 383 -12.42 -5.27 15.28
CA VAL A 383 -12.31 -5.98 16.56
C VAL A 383 -11.50 -5.16 17.56
N THR A 384 -11.85 -5.27 18.81
CA THR A 384 -11.25 -4.54 19.92
C THR A 384 -10.64 -5.51 20.94
N PRO A 385 -9.86 -5.05 21.91
CA PRO A 385 -9.36 -5.92 22.98
C PRO A 385 -10.45 -6.68 23.73
N ASP A 386 -11.70 -6.17 23.76
CA ASP A 386 -12.84 -6.84 24.39
C ASP A 386 -13.30 -8.10 23.64
N ASP A 387 -12.91 -8.25 22.37
CA ASP A 387 -13.18 -9.44 21.57
C ASP A 387 -12.11 -10.54 21.77
N PHE A 388 -11.03 -10.24 22.48
CA PHE A 388 -9.96 -11.19 22.73
C PHE A 388 -10.29 -12.03 23.99
N GLU A 389 -9.88 -13.28 23.99
CA GLU A 389 -10.20 -14.22 25.10
C GLU A 389 -9.40 -13.91 26.39
N SER A 390 -8.52 -12.91 26.37
CA SER A 390 -7.62 -12.57 27.46
C SER A 390 -7.25 -11.09 27.44
N SER A 391 -6.98 -10.51 28.61
CA SER A 391 -6.42 -9.17 28.77
C SER A 391 -4.91 -9.09 28.56
N HIS A 392 -4.27 -10.20 28.16
CA HIS A 392 -2.83 -10.22 27.89
C HIS A 392 -2.49 -9.29 26.71
N PRO A 393 -1.42 -8.48 26.77
CA PRO A 393 -1.06 -7.54 25.69
C PRO A 393 -0.92 -8.17 24.31
N LEU A 394 -0.57 -9.46 24.23
CA LEU A 394 -0.43 -10.21 22.98
C LEU A 394 -1.69 -11.03 22.62
N ALA A 395 -2.81 -10.88 23.33
CA ALA A 395 -4.04 -11.64 23.06
C ALA A 395 -4.57 -11.46 21.64
N GLY A 396 -4.38 -10.29 21.05
CA GLY A 396 -4.73 -10.04 19.63
C GLY A 396 -3.97 -10.94 18.65
N ILE A 397 -2.73 -11.32 18.96
CA ILE A 397 -1.95 -12.29 18.15
C ILE A 397 -2.59 -13.68 18.25
N ALA A 398 -2.97 -14.11 19.47
CA ALA A 398 -3.64 -15.39 19.68
C ALA A 398 -4.98 -15.44 18.94
N PHE A 399 -5.76 -14.35 18.97
CA PHE A 399 -7.01 -14.21 18.23
C PHE A 399 -6.80 -14.35 16.71
N GLN A 400 -5.83 -13.67 16.13
CA GLN A 400 -5.48 -13.80 14.70
C GLN A 400 -5.10 -15.24 14.36
N ARG A 401 -4.23 -15.85 15.16
CA ARG A 401 -3.77 -17.23 14.96
C ARG A 401 -4.92 -18.23 14.98
N LYS A 402 -5.90 -18.05 15.84
CA LYS A 402 -7.11 -18.89 15.90
C LYS A 402 -7.88 -18.85 14.58
N LEU A 403 -8.08 -17.65 14.01
CA LEU A 403 -8.78 -17.50 12.71
C LEU A 403 -7.97 -18.10 11.57
N GLU A 404 -6.66 -17.88 11.55
CA GLU A 404 -5.75 -18.39 10.52
C GLU A 404 -5.64 -19.92 10.56
N SER A 405 -5.59 -20.53 11.75
CA SER A 405 -5.61 -21.99 11.92
C SER A 405 -6.92 -22.57 11.45
N LYS A 406 -8.05 -21.95 11.82
CA LYS A 406 -9.37 -22.40 11.36
C LYS A 406 -9.51 -22.31 9.85
N ALA A 407 -9.02 -21.25 9.22
CA ALA A 407 -9.00 -21.12 7.77
C ALA A 407 -8.14 -22.21 7.09
N TYR A 408 -6.99 -22.54 7.69
CA TYR A 408 -6.12 -23.63 7.22
C TYR A 408 -6.79 -24.98 7.32
N GLU A 409 -7.44 -25.29 8.43
CA GLU A 409 -8.15 -26.56 8.69
C GLU A 409 -9.31 -26.72 7.71
N ILE A 410 -10.21 -25.72 7.59
CA ILE A 410 -11.37 -25.75 6.70
C ILE A 410 -10.94 -25.91 5.24
N GLY A 411 -9.87 -25.24 4.83
CA GLY A 411 -9.30 -25.33 3.50
C GLY A 411 -8.47 -26.60 3.24
N ALA A 412 -8.24 -27.44 4.26
CA ALA A 412 -7.32 -28.57 4.20
C ALA A 412 -5.93 -28.17 3.68
N GLY A 413 -5.38 -27.07 4.22
CA GLY A 413 -4.10 -26.49 3.83
C GLY A 413 -4.13 -25.63 2.56
N LYS A 414 -5.28 -25.52 1.89
CA LYS A 414 -5.50 -24.69 0.71
C LYS A 414 -6.34 -23.48 1.05
N ILE A 415 -6.34 -22.46 0.18
CA ILE A 415 -7.19 -21.28 0.35
C ILE A 415 -8.65 -21.71 0.25
N PRO A 416 -9.46 -21.61 1.34
CA PRO A 416 -10.88 -21.92 1.29
C PRO A 416 -11.61 -20.87 0.46
N VAL A 417 -12.49 -21.31 -0.43
CA VAL A 417 -13.34 -20.45 -1.26
C VAL A 417 -14.78 -20.89 -1.14
N GLU A 418 -15.68 -19.91 -1.17
CA GLU A 418 -17.12 -20.11 -1.09
C GLU A 418 -17.82 -19.09 -1.99
N THR A 419 -18.92 -19.47 -2.64
CA THR A 419 -19.70 -18.49 -3.38
C THR A 419 -20.46 -17.57 -2.41
N TYR A 420 -20.66 -16.31 -2.81
CA TYR A 420 -21.46 -15.39 -1.99
C TYR A 420 -22.88 -15.90 -1.71
N GLY A 421 -23.47 -16.64 -2.69
CA GLY A 421 -24.79 -17.25 -2.50
C GLY A 421 -24.83 -18.27 -1.36
N GLN A 422 -23.84 -19.16 -1.33
CA GLN A 422 -23.67 -20.16 -0.27
C GLN A 422 -23.39 -19.50 1.09
N PHE A 423 -22.45 -18.56 1.11
CA PHE A 423 -22.13 -17.80 2.31
C PHE A 423 -23.37 -17.10 2.90
N LYS A 424 -24.13 -16.40 2.05
CA LYS A 424 -25.37 -15.73 2.47
C LYS A 424 -26.41 -16.70 2.99
N HIS A 425 -26.62 -17.83 2.29
CA HIS A 425 -27.54 -18.87 2.72
C HIS A 425 -27.19 -19.43 4.10
N ALA A 426 -25.92 -19.75 4.30
CA ALA A 426 -25.44 -20.34 5.56
C ALA A 426 -25.63 -19.40 6.76
N ILE A 427 -25.43 -18.09 6.58
CA ILE A 427 -25.55 -17.11 7.67
C ILE A 427 -27.00 -16.68 7.91
N SER A 428 -27.79 -16.44 6.84
CA SER A 428 -29.12 -15.83 6.97
C SER A 428 -30.28 -16.84 6.91
N GLY A 429 -30.03 -18.11 6.59
CA GLY A 429 -31.03 -19.11 6.34
C GLY A 429 -31.93 -18.86 5.11
N GLN A 430 -31.62 -17.78 4.33
CA GLN A 430 -32.37 -17.49 3.10
C GLN A 430 -32.02 -18.51 2.01
N PRO A 431 -32.99 -18.89 1.14
CA PRO A 431 -32.71 -19.83 0.04
C PRO A 431 -31.49 -19.44 -0.78
N GLU A 432 -30.67 -20.42 -1.15
CA GLU A 432 -29.56 -20.17 -2.04
C GLU A 432 -30.10 -19.65 -3.39
N THR A 433 -29.91 -18.39 -3.66
CA THR A 433 -30.20 -17.83 -4.98
C THR A 433 -28.96 -18.01 -5.84
N ARG A 434 -29.11 -18.74 -6.95
CA ARG A 434 -28.05 -18.81 -7.98
C ARG A 434 -27.62 -17.38 -8.30
N SER A 435 -26.38 -17.07 -8.04
CA SER A 435 -25.87 -15.71 -8.13
C SER A 435 -26.21 -15.12 -9.50
N ALA A 436 -26.93 -13.99 -9.53
CA ALA A 436 -27.17 -13.26 -10.77
C ALA A 436 -25.85 -12.91 -11.48
N LEU A 437 -24.76 -12.76 -10.71
CA LEU A 437 -23.42 -12.57 -11.22
C LEU A 437 -22.93 -13.74 -12.08
N LEU A 438 -23.14 -15.00 -11.65
CA LEU A 438 -22.75 -16.17 -12.43
C LEU A 438 -23.65 -16.39 -13.67
N GLN A 439 -24.86 -15.85 -13.69
CA GLN A 439 -25.69 -15.84 -14.88
C GLN A 439 -25.17 -14.83 -15.91
N GLU A 440 -24.72 -13.67 -15.44
CA GLU A 440 -24.19 -12.61 -16.30
C GLU A 440 -22.73 -12.85 -16.72
N TYR A 441 -21.94 -13.49 -15.86
CA TYR A 441 -20.52 -13.84 -16.10
C TYR A 441 -20.32 -15.34 -15.90
N PRO A 442 -20.82 -16.20 -16.82
CA PRO A 442 -20.80 -17.66 -16.66
C PRO A 442 -19.39 -18.25 -16.61
N ASP A 443 -18.42 -17.56 -17.21
CA ASP A 443 -17.01 -17.96 -17.27
C ASP A 443 -16.17 -17.40 -16.10
N PHE A 444 -16.82 -16.85 -15.07
CA PHE A 444 -16.10 -16.30 -13.92
C PHE A 444 -15.36 -17.42 -13.18
N LEU A 445 -14.04 -17.29 -13.13
CA LEU A 445 -13.13 -18.13 -12.37
C LEU A 445 -12.30 -17.27 -11.40
N PRO A 446 -12.05 -17.76 -10.18
CA PRO A 446 -11.19 -17.04 -9.24
C PRO A 446 -9.76 -16.84 -9.76
N SER A 447 -9.21 -15.64 -9.54
CA SER A 447 -7.81 -15.31 -9.87
C SER A 447 -6.94 -15.47 -8.62
N ILE A 448 -6.69 -16.71 -8.21
CA ILE A 448 -5.96 -17.00 -6.96
C ILE A 448 -4.54 -17.46 -7.27
N LYS A 449 -3.56 -16.90 -6.56
CA LYS A 449 -2.18 -17.40 -6.50
C LYS A 449 -1.99 -18.23 -5.24
N GLY A 450 -1.88 -19.52 -5.44
CA GLY A 450 -1.91 -20.56 -4.42
C GLY A 450 -2.98 -21.60 -4.74
N SER A 451 -2.91 -22.77 -4.10
CA SER A 451 -3.95 -23.78 -4.21
C SER A 451 -5.21 -23.34 -3.47
N SER A 452 -6.38 -23.55 -4.05
CA SER A 452 -7.68 -23.28 -3.41
C SER A 452 -8.58 -24.51 -3.40
N SER A 453 -9.58 -24.51 -2.51
CA SER A 453 -10.60 -25.56 -2.42
C SER A 453 -11.93 -24.96 -1.99
N PHE A 454 -13.05 -25.50 -2.51
CA PHE A 454 -14.37 -25.16 -2.00
C PHE A 454 -14.53 -25.65 -0.56
N ALA A 455 -14.92 -24.73 0.34
CA ALA A 455 -15.06 -25.02 1.76
C ALA A 455 -15.96 -23.95 2.44
N ALA A 456 -16.42 -24.21 3.65
CA ALA A 456 -17.34 -23.36 4.41
C ALA A 456 -16.63 -22.11 4.98
N VAL A 457 -16.34 -21.12 4.15
CA VAL A 457 -15.66 -19.88 4.54
C VAL A 457 -16.45 -19.11 5.63
N HIS A 458 -17.79 -19.23 5.63
CA HIS A 458 -18.67 -18.61 6.63
C HIS A 458 -18.39 -19.09 8.07
N GLU A 459 -17.74 -20.24 8.25
CA GLU A 459 -17.39 -20.76 9.57
C GLU A 459 -16.08 -20.17 10.14
N ILE A 460 -15.26 -19.48 9.34
CA ILE A 460 -13.94 -18.97 9.77
C ILE A 460 -14.09 -17.90 10.84
N LEU A 461 -15.00 -16.96 10.63
CA LEU A 461 -15.23 -15.87 11.56
C LEU A 461 -16.23 -16.27 12.66
N PRO A 462 -16.05 -15.78 13.89
CA PRO A 462 -17.08 -15.89 14.93
C PRO A 462 -18.40 -15.29 14.46
N ILE A 463 -19.54 -15.91 14.84
CA ILE A 463 -20.89 -15.46 14.45
C ILE A 463 -21.10 -13.96 14.79
N ALA A 464 -20.61 -13.51 15.94
CA ALA A 464 -20.71 -12.11 16.36
C ALA A 464 -20.00 -11.10 15.40
N LEU A 465 -19.19 -11.58 14.48
CA LEU A 465 -18.51 -10.77 13.46
C LEU A 465 -19.11 -10.94 12.05
N THR A 466 -20.05 -11.85 11.87
CA THR A 466 -20.69 -12.16 10.57
C THR A 466 -22.12 -11.64 10.45
N THR A 467 -22.74 -11.27 11.54
CA THR A 467 -24.08 -10.66 11.64
C THR A 467 -24.00 -9.18 11.99
#